data_b91c1d1c330529f21a21eb6996cca373
#
_entry.id   b91c1d1c330529f21a21eb6996cca373
#
_cell.length_a   1.000
_cell.length_b   1.000
_cell.length_c   1.000
_cell.angle_alpha   90.00
_cell.angle_beta   90.00
_cell.angle_gamma   90.00
#
_symmetry.space_group_name_H-M   'P 1'
#
loop_
_entity.id
_entity.type
_entity.pdbx_description
1 polymer ?
#
loop_
_entity_poly.entity_id
_entity_poly.type
_entity_poly.pdbx_seq_one_letter_code
_entity_poly.pdbx_strand_id
1 'polypeptide(L)'
;MAVTLNETPSANRLHIGIFGKTNSGKSSFINAFSGQKVSIVADVAGTTTDPVYKAMEIYPLGPCVLIDTAGFDDKGELGALRIEKTELAAQKTDLAIILFCEEEMSQELKWYRYFKEKNTPVVPVLNKTDLYTQEEKEKLAHLIQRNTKEDVWLISAKTGEGIRNLKALLARSIPEGYGNRMITGDLVDTGDLVLLVMPQDIQAPKGRLILPQVQTLRELLDKKCLVMSVTTDQYLSALENLAVPPKLIITDSQVFSYVYENKPKESMLTSFSVLFAAYKGDLPYYIEGAKAIDTLNENSHVLIAECCTHAPLKEDIGRVKIPRMLKKRFGEKLDVSLVGGTDFPDDLTKYDLIIQCGACMFNRKYVMYRIDKARNQYVPMTNYGITIAHLTGILEHVALP
;
A
#
# COMPACT_ATOMS: atom_id res chain seq x y z
N MET A 1 12.66 10.37 -10.19
CA MET A 1 11.72 11.34 -10.79
C MET A 1 11.05 12.11 -9.66
N ALA A 2 11.01 13.45 -9.76
CA ALA A 2 10.31 14.25 -8.77
C ALA A 2 8.80 13.98 -8.89
N VAL A 3 8.17 13.46 -7.84
CA VAL A 3 6.69 13.32 -7.76
C VAL A 3 6.13 14.74 -7.76
N THR A 4 5.37 15.11 -8.77
CA THR A 4 4.68 16.38 -8.81
C THR A 4 3.42 16.28 -7.95
N LEU A 5 3.04 17.34 -7.24
CA LEU A 5 1.81 17.40 -6.42
C LEU A 5 0.51 17.20 -7.23
N ASN A 6 0.61 17.22 -8.56
CA ASN A 6 -0.51 17.10 -9.49
C ASN A 6 -0.78 15.65 -9.93
N GLU A 7 0.03 14.69 -9.50
CA GLU A 7 -0.13 13.27 -9.88
C GLU A 7 -0.66 12.45 -8.72
N THR A 8 -1.56 11.50 -9.01
CA THR A 8 -1.99 10.52 -8.01
C THR A 8 -0.77 9.73 -7.51
N PRO A 9 -0.49 9.71 -6.21
CA PRO A 9 0.63 8.96 -5.67
C PRO A 9 0.58 7.48 -6.06
N SER A 10 1.72 6.87 -6.37
CA SER A 10 1.80 5.46 -6.75
C SER A 10 1.08 4.54 -5.75
N ALA A 11 1.23 4.81 -4.46
CA ALA A 11 0.60 4.05 -3.37
C ALA A 11 -0.94 4.10 -3.34
N ASN A 12 -1.57 4.98 -4.13
CA ASN A 12 -3.03 5.13 -4.23
C ASN A 12 -3.57 4.77 -5.62
N ARG A 13 -2.68 4.35 -6.54
CA ARG A 13 -3.07 3.86 -7.87
C ARG A 13 -3.46 2.39 -7.77
N LEU A 14 -4.38 1.95 -8.65
CA LEU A 14 -4.71 0.53 -8.79
C LEU A 14 -3.50 -0.24 -9.34
N HIS A 15 -2.95 -1.16 -8.57
CA HIS A 15 -1.84 -2.00 -9.00
C HIS A 15 -2.35 -3.22 -9.76
N ILE A 16 -2.14 -3.24 -11.07
CA ILE A 16 -2.53 -4.33 -11.96
C ILE A 16 -1.29 -5.14 -12.30
N GLY A 17 -1.19 -6.36 -11.77
CA GLY A 17 -0.10 -7.28 -12.05
C GLY A 17 -0.38 -8.14 -13.29
N ILE A 18 0.57 -8.22 -14.20
CA ILE A 18 0.50 -9.05 -15.40
C ILE A 18 1.44 -10.25 -15.24
N PHE A 19 0.86 -11.45 -15.22
CA PHE A 19 1.55 -12.71 -14.96
C PHE A 19 1.41 -13.67 -16.14
N GLY A 20 2.41 -14.49 -16.37
CA GLY A 20 2.42 -15.48 -17.47
C GLY A 20 3.84 -15.97 -17.75
N LYS A 21 3.96 -17.08 -18.47
CA LYS A 21 5.25 -17.63 -18.90
C LYS A 21 6.08 -16.64 -19.71
N THR A 22 7.35 -16.94 -19.89
CA THR A 22 8.20 -16.30 -20.89
C THR A 22 7.53 -16.40 -22.27
N ASN A 23 7.59 -15.34 -23.04
CA ASN A 23 6.93 -15.25 -24.34
C ASN A 23 5.39 -15.37 -24.34
N SER A 24 4.68 -15.34 -23.22
CA SER A 24 3.21 -15.27 -23.20
C SER A 24 2.65 -13.96 -23.76
N GLY A 25 3.51 -12.97 -24.03
CA GLY A 25 3.15 -11.68 -24.59
C GLY A 25 2.83 -10.60 -23.58
N LYS A 26 3.36 -10.67 -22.33
CA LYS A 26 3.14 -9.68 -21.25
C LYS A 26 3.48 -8.26 -21.70
N SER A 27 4.68 -8.03 -22.21
CA SER A 27 5.13 -6.71 -22.66
C SER A 27 4.31 -6.18 -23.86
N SER A 28 3.95 -7.07 -24.80
CA SER A 28 3.04 -6.71 -25.91
C SER A 28 1.65 -6.37 -25.41
N PHE A 29 1.15 -7.12 -24.41
CA PHE A 29 -0.12 -6.85 -23.76
C PHE A 29 -0.11 -5.47 -23.07
N ILE A 30 0.94 -5.16 -22.30
CA ILE A 30 1.08 -3.86 -21.63
C ILE A 30 1.04 -2.71 -22.64
N ASN A 31 1.74 -2.83 -23.77
CA ASN A 31 1.72 -1.83 -24.83
C ASN A 31 0.33 -1.68 -25.46
N ALA A 32 -0.33 -2.76 -25.79
CA ALA A 32 -1.69 -2.74 -26.34
C ALA A 32 -2.72 -2.21 -25.31
N PHE A 33 -2.59 -2.63 -24.08
CA PHE A 33 -3.47 -2.24 -22.98
C PHE A 33 -3.30 -0.77 -22.58
N SER A 34 -2.07 -0.25 -22.55
CA SER A 34 -1.81 1.18 -22.28
C SER A 34 -2.14 2.09 -23.45
N GLY A 35 -2.17 1.57 -24.68
CA GLY A 35 -2.27 2.37 -25.90
C GLY A 35 -0.98 3.15 -26.24
N GLN A 36 0.12 2.82 -25.59
CA GLN A 36 1.43 3.47 -25.76
C GLN A 36 2.55 2.43 -25.80
N LYS A 37 3.67 2.74 -26.45
CA LYS A 37 4.88 1.91 -26.39
C LYS A 37 5.59 2.13 -25.06
N VAL A 38 5.10 1.51 -24.00
CA VAL A 38 5.53 1.70 -22.60
C VAL A 38 6.54 0.62 -22.18
N SER A 39 6.41 -0.57 -22.72
CA SER A 39 7.29 -1.70 -22.41
C SER A 39 8.27 -1.93 -23.56
N ILE A 40 9.55 -2.15 -23.22
CA ILE A 40 10.54 -2.54 -24.21
C ILE A 40 10.30 -4.02 -24.51
N VAL A 41 9.78 -4.31 -25.70
CA VAL A 41 9.78 -5.68 -26.23
C VAL A 41 11.23 -5.99 -26.63
N ALA A 42 11.97 -6.63 -25.74
CA ALA A 42 13.31 -7.09 -26.10
C ALA A 42 13.19 -8.36 -26.96
N ASP A 43 13.83 -8.35 -28.13
CA ASP A 43 13.90 -9.53 -29.01
C ASP A 43 14.73 -10.68 -28.41
N VAL A 44 15.36 -10.46 -27.26
CA VAL A 44 16.17 -11.46 -26.53
C VAL A 44 15.43 -11.90 -25.29
N ALA A 45 15.05 -13.16 -25.25
CA ALA A 45 14.47 -13.79 -24.06
C ALA A 45 15.44 -13.70 -22.88
N GLY A 46 14.97 -13.23 -21.72
CA GLY A 46 15.73 -13.25 -20.48
C GLY A 46 16.38 -11.94 -20.03
N THR A 47 16.05 -10.77 -20.62
CA THR A 47 16.69 -9.50 -20.26
C THR A 47 16.08 -8.77 -19.06
N THR A 48 14.86 -9.07 -18.63
CA THR A 48 14.22 -8.40 -17.49
C THR A 48 14.19 -9.33 -16.27
N THR A 49 15.01 -9.04 -15.28
CA THR A 49 15.03 -9.75 -13.99
C THR A 49 14.10 -9.11 -12.96
N ASP A 50 13.91 -7.79 -13.03
CA ASP A 50 13.11 -7.02 -12.08
C ASP A 50 11.72 -6.69 -12.63
N PRO A 51 10.66 -6.77 -11.79
CA PRO A 51 9.35 -6.27 -12.16
C PRO A 51 9.39 -4.78 -12.47
N VAL A 52 8.78 -4.38 -13.58
CA VAL A 52 8.74 -2.98 -14.03
C VAL A 52 7.40 -2.37 -13.64
N TYR A 53 7.43 -1.30 -12.86
CA TYR A 53 6.27 -0.56 -12.41
C TYR A 53 6.04 0.66 -13.30
N LYS A 54 4.88 0.75 -13.94
CA LYS A 54 4.50 1.84 -14.86
C LYS A 54 3.23 2.53 -14.38
N ALA A 55 3.37 3.74 -13.86
CA ALA A 55 2.24 4.58 -13.46
C ALA A 55 1.62 5.23 -14.71
N MET A 56 0.28 5.16 -14.85
CA MET A 56 -0.46 5.74 -15.96
C MET A 56 -1.94 5.92 -15.65
N GLU A 57 -2.62 6.67 -16.49
CA GLU A 57 -4.08 6.79 -16.49
C GLU A 57 -4.67 5.87 -17.58
N ILE A 58 -5.58 4.99 -17.22
CA ILE A 58 -6.21 4.04 -18.15
C ILE A 58 -7.72 4.18 -18.07
N TYR A 59 -8.35 4.69 -19.14
CA TYR A 59 -9.81 4.75 -19.20
C TYR A 59 -10.41 3.34 -19.44
N PRO A 60 -11.45 2.91 -18.71
CA PRO A 60 -12.18 3.62 -17.64
C PRO A 60 -11.66 3.33 -16.20
N LEU A 61 -10.50 2.72 -16.04
CA LEU A 61 -9.93 2.28 -14.75
C LEU A 61 -9.42 3.46 -13.88
N GLY A 62 -9.05 4.58 -14.50
CA GLY A 62 -8.42 5.71 -13.83
C GLY A 62 -6.92 5.51 -13.57
N PRO A 63 -6.37 6.07 -12.47
CA PRO A 63 -4.94 6.01 -12.16
C PRO A 63 -4.50 4.59 -11.77
N CYS A 64 -3.62 3.99 -12.58
CA CYS A 64 -3.11 2.64 -12.41
C CYS A 64 -1.59 2.60 -12.31
N VAL A 65 -1.08 1.51 -11.74
CA VAL A 65 0.30 1.04 -11.90
C VAL A 65 0.25 -0.32 -12.57
N LEU A 66 0.74 -0.45 -13.80
CA LEU A 66 0.94 -1.74 -14.43
C LEU A 66 2.26 -2.34 -13.93
N ILE A 67 2.22 -3.59 -13.50
CA ILE A 67 3.39 -4.34 -13.04
C ILE A 67 3.70 -5.40 -14.08
N ASP A 68 4.77 -5.18 -14.86
CA ASP A 68 5.30 -6.17 -15.80
C ASP A 68 6.21 -7.14 -15.03
N THR A 69 5.79 -8.40 -14.91
CA THR A 69 6.56 -9.41 -14.18
C THR A 69 7.46 -10.17 -15.14
N ALA A 70 8.61 -10.65 -14.64
CA ALA A 70 9.42 -11.62 -15.39
C ALA A 70 8.62 -12.90 -15.66
N GLY A 71 8.95 -13.62 -16.73
CA GLY A 71 8.43 -14.98 -16.96
C GLY A 71 8.87 -15.90 -15.82
N PHE A 72 8.01 -16.82 -15.42
CA PHE A 72 8.24 -17.69 -14.25
C PHE A 72 8.63 -19.11 -14.60
N ASP A 73 9.01 -19.37 -15.84
CA ASP A 73 9.38 -20.68 -16.40
C ASP A 73 10.89 -20.89 -16.56
N ASP A 74 11.71 -19.94 -16.12
CA ASP A 74 13.16 -20.05 -16.18
C ASP A 74 13.72 -20.98 -15.11
N LYS A 75 14.68 -21.82 -15.51
CA LYS A 75 15.38 -22.79 -14.64
C LYS A 75 16.76 -22.23 -14.23
N GLY A 76 17.20 -22.56 -12.99
CA GLY A 76 18.51 -22.19 -12.46
C GLY A 76 18.47 -21.06 -11.42
N GLU A 77 19.62 -20.57 -10.97
CA GLU A 77 19.74 -19.53 -9.92
C GLU A 77 19.05 -18.20 -10.28
N LEU A 78 19.13 -17.79 -11.54
CA LEU A 78 18.39 -16.64 -12.06
C LEU A 78 16.88 -16.86 -12.02
N GLY A 79 16.40 -18.10 -12.17
CA GLY A 79 14.97 -18.44 -12.06
C GLY A 79 14.45 -18.27 -10.64
N ALA A 80 15.21 -18.67 -9.62
CA ALA A 80 14.82 -18.50 -8.22
C ALA A 80 14.69 -17.01 -7.83
N LEU A 81 15.65 -16.18 -8.22
CA LEU A 81 15.58 -14.72 -8.02
C LEU A 81 14.38 -14.07 -8.72
N ARG A 82 14.01 -14.53 -9.91
CA ARG A 82 12.83 -14.04 -10.64
C ARG A 82 11.53 -14.44 -9.96
N ILE A 83 11.46 -15.65 -9.42
CA ILE A 83 10.29 -16.11 -8.66
C ILE A 83 10.11 -15.23 -7.42
N GLU A 84 11.17 -15.00 -6.63
CA GLU A 84 11.13 -14.14 -5.45
C GLU A 84 10.64 -12.72 -5.78
N LYS A 85 11.18 -12.12 -6.85
CA LYS A 85 10.76 -10.79 -7.31
C LYS A 85 9.32 -10.77 -7.85
N THR A 86 8.89 -11.86 -8.49
CA THR A 86 7.50 -12.02 -8.94
C THR A 86 6.55 -12.18 -7.76
N GLU A 87 6.94 -12.89 -6.70
CA GLU A 87 6.18 -12.98 -5.46
C GLU A 87 6.03 -11.62 -4.78
N LEU A 88 7.10 -10.83 -4.74
CA LEU A 88 7.05 -9.47 -4.22
C LEU A 88 6.12 -8.56 -5.04
N ALA A 89 6.09 -8.71 -6.36
CA ALA A 89 5.15 -8.01 -7.22
C ALA A 89 3.70 -8.46 -6.95
N ALA A 90 3.48 -9.78 -6.76
CA ALA A 90 2.18 -10.34 -6.44
C ALA A 90 1.62 -9.82 -5.10
N GLN A 91 2.46 -9.63 -4.09
CA GLN A 91 2.08 -9.06 -2.79
C GLN A 91 1.56 -7.62 -2.89
N LYS A 92 1.95 -6.88 -3.93
CA LYS A 92 1.52 -5.52 -4.21
C LYS A 92 0.36 -5.42 -5.21
N THR A 93 -0.06 -6.54 -5.78
CA THR A 93 -1.07 -6.59 -6.84
C THR A 93 -2.48 -6.51 -6.26
N ASP A 94 -3.24 -5.48 -6.65
CA ASP A 94 -4.64 -5.29 -6.29
C ASP A 94 -5.57 -6.09 -7.22
N LEU A 95 -5.19 -6.24 -8.49
CA LEU A 95 -5.88 -6.98 -9.54
C LEU A 95 -4.87 -7.72 -10.40
N ALA A 96 -5.00 -9.05 -10.52
CA ALA A 96 -4.10 -9.87 -11.32
C ALA A 96 -4.69 -10.22 -12.68
N ILE A 97 -3.87 -10.17 -13.71
CA ILE A 97 -4.17 -10.71 -15.04
C ILE A 97 -3.20 -11.84 -15.30
N ILE A 98 -3.73 -13.05 -15.61
CA ILE A 98 -2.90 -14.18 -15.95
C ILE A 98 -3.07 -14.49 -17.44
N LEU A 99 -1.96 -14.37 -18.18
CA LEU A 99 -1.92 -14.61 -19.61
C LEU A 99 -1.60 -16.07 -19.89
N PHE A 100 -2.58 -16.78 -20.43
CA PHE A 100 -2.46 -18.11 -20.99
C PHE A 100 -2.19 -18.02 -22.50
N CYS A 101 -1.40 -18.93 -23.06
CA CYS A 101 -1.11 -18.96 -24.50
C CYS A 101 -0.90 -20.36 -25.08
N GLU A 102 -1.08 -21.43 -24.32
CA GLU A 102 -0.87 -22.82 -24.75
C GLU A 102 -1.59 -23.81 -23.82
N GLU A 103 -1.62 -25.09 -24.17
CA GLU A 103 -2.30 -26.15 -23.38
C GLU A 103 -1.57 -26.46 -22.07
N GLU A 104 -0.24 -26.35 -22.04
CA GLU A 104 0.55 -26.52 -20.82
C GLU A 104 0.48 -25.25 -19.98
N MET A 105 -0.26 -25.27 -18.89
CA MET A 105 -0.61 -24.11 -18.08
C MET A 105 -0.40 -24.32 -16.56
N SER A 106 0.43 -25.29 -16.19
CA SER A 106 0.64 -25.65 -14.77
C SER A 106 1.12 -24.47 -13.92
N GLN A 107 2.00 -23.63 -14.47
CA GLN A 107 2.55 -22.46 -13.78
C GLN A 107 1.53 -21.33 -13.66
N GLU A 108 0.78 -21.05 -14.73
CA GLU A 108 -0.29 -20.06 -14.72
C GLU A 108 -1.35 -20.44 -13.69
N LEU A 109 -1.72 -21.72 -13.61
CA LEU A 109 -2.68 -22.22 -12.64
C LEU A 109 -2.14 -22.16 -11.19
N LYS A 110 -0.83 -22.31 -10.97
CA LYS A 110 -0.21 -22.09 -9.65
C LYS A 110 -0.42 -20.65 -9.21
N TRP A 111 -0.12 -19.67 -10.06
CA TRP A 111 -0.31 -18.26 -9.77
C TRP A 111 -1.79 -17.88 -9.63
N TYR A 112 -2.66 -18.47 -10.44
CA TYR A 112 -4.10 -18.30 -10.31
C TYR A 112 -4.59 -18.70 -8.90
N ARG A 113 -4.20 -19.87 -8.42
CA ARG A 113 -4.54 -20.37 -7.08
C ARG A 113 -3.97 -19.46 -6.00
N TYR A 114 -2.72 -19.04 -6.14
CA TYR A 114 -2.09 -18.09 -5.20
C TYR A 114 -2.94 -16.81 -5.02
N PHE A 115 -3.40 -16.20 -6.10
CA PHE A 115 -4.23 -15.00 -6.02
C PHE A 115 -5.61 -15.28 -5.42
N LYS A 116 -6.22 -16.40 -5.74
CA LYS A 116 -7.51 -16.82 -5.14
C LYS A 116 -7.39 -17.02 -3.62
N GLU A 117 -6.33 -17.70 -3.16
CA GLU A 117 -6.03 -17.92 -1.74
C GLU A 117 -5.79 -16.58 -0.99
N LYS A 118 -5.22 -15.60 -1.67
CA LYS A 118 -4.98 -14.25 -1.12
C LYS A 118 -6.16 -13.29 -1.31
N ASN A 119 -7.32 -13.77 -1.74
CA ASN A 119 -8.51 -12.95 -2.03
C ASN A 119 -8.16 -11.74 -2.94
N THR A 120 -7.29 -11.96 -3.91
CA THR A 120 -6.96 -10.97 -4.94
C THR A 120 -7.80 -11.28 -6.18
N PRO A 121 -8.58 -10.33 -6.71
CA PRO A 121 -9.25 -10.51 -7.98
C PRO A 121 -8.26 -10.93 -9.06
N VAL A 122 -8.59 -11.99 -9.78
CA VAL A 122 -7.71 -12.55 -10.82
C VAL A 122 -8.54 -12.86 -12.07
N VAL A 123 -8.06 -12.39 -13.22
CA VAL A 123 -8.73 -12.53 -14.52
C VAL A 123 -7.88 -13.43 -15.42
N PRO A 124 -8.39 -14.61 -15.82
CA PRO A 124 -7.73 -15.46 -16.80
C PRO A 124 -7.95 -14.91 -18.21
N VAL A 125 -6.85 -14.75 -18.96
CA VAL A 125 -6.85 -14.19 -20.31
C VAL A 125 -6.10 -15.11 -21.26
N LEU A 126 -6.75 -15.58 -22.32
CA LEU A 126 -6.10 -16.29 -23.43
C LEU A 126 -5.58 -15.24 -24.42
N ASN A 127 -4.27 -15.12 -24.51
CA ASN A 127 -3.58 -14.21 -25.42
C ASN A 127 -3.15 -14.91 -26.72
N LYS A 128 -2.69 -14.13 -27.69
CA LYS A 128 -2.23 -14.61 -29.02
C LYS A 128 -3.32 -15.30 -29.83
N THR A 129 -4.58 -14.90 -29.67
CA THR A 129 -5.69 -15.48 -30.41
C THR A 129 -5.57 -15.35 -31.94
N ASP A 130 -4.73 -14.44 -32.42
CA ASP A 130 -4.37 -14.30 -33.82
C ASP A 130 -3.59 -15.49 -34.40
N LEU A 131 -3.05 -16.37 -33.55
CA LEU A 131 -2.31 -17.57 -33.96
C LEU A 131 -3.16 -18.84 -34.01
N TYR A 132 -4.40 -18.81 -33.52
CA TYR A 132 -5.26 -19.98 -33.37
C TYR A 132 -6.47 -19.92 -34.28
N THR A 133 -6.89 -21.09 -34.77
CA THR A 133 -8.20 -21.27 -35.41
C THR A 133 -9.32 -21.09 -34.37
N GLN A 134 -10.56 -20.94 -34.83
CA GLN A 134 -11.70 -20.78 -33.92
C GLN A 134 -11.89 -22.00 -33.00
N GLU A 135 -11.72 -23.20 -33.54
CA GLU A 135 -11.81 -24.44 -32.77
C GLU A 135 -10.74 -24.55 -31.68
N GLU A 136 -9.50 -24.19 -32.01
CA GLU A 136 -8.40 -24.16 -31.02
C GLU A 136 -8.63 -23.12 -29.92
N LYS A 137 -9.16 -21.94 -30.25
CA LYS A 137 -9.54 -20.91 -29.27
C LYS A 137 -10.56 -21.45 -28.27
N GLU A 138 -11.62 -22.07 -28.78
CA GLU A 138 -12.70 -22.65 -27.96
C GLU A 138 -12.17 -23.76 -27.06
N LYS A 139 -11.34 -24.67 -27.60
CA LYS A 139 -10.71 -25.75 -26.84
C LYS A 139 -9.86 -25.23 -25.71
N LEU A 140 -8.97 -24.24 -25.98
CA LEU A 140 -8.10 -23.64 -24.98
C LEU A 140 -8.92 -22.87 -23.93
N ALA A 141 -9.89 -22.08 -24.35
CA ALA A 141 -10.77 -21.35 -23.44
C ALA A 141 -11.52 -22.30 -22.48
N HIS A 142 -12.11 -23.39 -23.02
CA HIS A 142 -12.76 -24.41 -22.20
C HIS A 142 -11.80 -25.09 -21.22
N LEU A 143 -10.56 -25.36 -21.66
CA LEU A 143 -9.55 -25.97 -20.80
C LEU A 143 -9.20 -25.03 -19.62
N ILE A 144 -8.98 -23.75 -19.89
CA ILE A 144 -8.70 -22.73 -18.86
C ILE A 144 -9.92 -22.59 -17.93
N GLN A 145 -11.13 -22.42 -18.50
CA GLN A 145 -12.36 -22.28 -17.73
C GLN A 145 -12.62 -23.49 -16.81
N ARG A 146 -12.36 -24.70 -17.29
CA ARG A 146 -12.49 -25.93 -16.48
C ARG A 146 -11.58 -25.92 -15.25
N ASN A 147 -10.37 -25.36 -15.37
CA ASN A 147 -9.37 -25.32 -14.29
C ASN A 147 -9.55 -24.12 -13.36
N THR A 148 -10.01 -22.97 -13.87
CA THR A 148 -10.15 -21.74 -13.09
C THR A 148 -11.56 -21.55 -12.53
N LYS A 149 -12.58 -22.15 -13.17
CA LYS A 149 -14.02 -21.93 -12.90
C LYS A 149 -14.49 -20.49 -13.17
N GLU A 150 -13.73 -19.74 -13.95
CA GLU A 150 -13.99 -18.36 -14.33
C GLU A 150 -14.13 -18.22 -15.84
N ASP A 151 -14.80 -17.17 -16.29
CA ASP A 151 -14.87 -16.83 -17.71
C ASP A 151 -13.49 -16.43 -18.23
N VAL A 152 -13.14 -16.91 -19.42
CA VAL A 152 -11.86 -16.67 -20.05
C VAL A 152 -11.98 -15.58 -21.11
N TRP A 153 -11.12 -14.59 -21.03
CA TRP A 153 -11.11 -13.47 -21.98
C TRP A 153 -10.11 -13.72 -23.09
N LEU A 154 -10.61 -13.68 -24.33
CA LEU A 154 -9.81 -13.90 -25.52
C LEU A 154 -9.30 -12.59 -26.07
N ILE A 155 -7.99 -12.48 -26.25
CA ILE A 155 -7.35 -11.28 -26.79
C ILE A 155 -6.21 -11.63 -27.76
N SER A 156 -5.88 -10.68 -28.60
CA SER A 156 -4.58 -10.62 -29.28
C SER A 156 -3.90 -9.29 -28.95
N ALA A 157 -2.85 -9.36 -28.16
CA ALA A 157 -2.03 -8.20 -27.85
C ALA A 157 -1.34 -7.62 -29.11
N LYS A 158 -1.17 -8.42 -30.17
CA LYS A 158 -0.58 -8.01 -31.44
C LYS A 158 -1.54 -7.20 -32.28
N THR A 159 -2.79 -7.64 -32.40
CA THR A 159 -3.81 -6.99 -33.24
C THR A 159 -4.65 -5.96 -32.48
N GLY A 160 -4.65 -6.02 -31.14
CA GLY A 160 -5.50 -5.20 -30.27
C GLY A 160 -6.91 -5.78 -30.06
N GLU A 161 -7.22 -6.92 -30.67
CA GLU A 161 -8.52 -7.59 -30.51
C GLU A 161 -8.80 -7.94 -29.05
N GLY A 162 -10.03 -7.69 -28.59
CA GLY A 162 -10.47 -7.99 -27.20
C GLY A 162 -9.99 -7.02 -26.11
N ILE A 163 -8.96 -6.21 -26.34
CA ILE A 163 -8.37 -5.30 -25.32
C ILE A 163 -9.38 -4.31 -24.76
N ARG A 164 -10.22 -3.70 -25.61
CA ARG A 164 -11.24 -2.74 -25.17
C ARG A 164 -12.27 -3.39 -24.23
N ASN A 165 -12.73 -4.58 -24.58
CA ASN A 165 -13.69 -5.33 -23.77
C ASN A 165 -13.08 -5.76 -22.43
N LEU A 166 -11.81 -6.18 -22.44
CA LEU A 166 -11.08 -6.51 -21.22
C LEU A 166 -10.96 -5.30 -20.29
N LYS A 167 -10.67 -4.10 -20.79
CA LYS A 167 -10.66 -2.88 -19.95
C LYS A 167 -11.99 -2.61 -19.27
N ALA A 168 -13.09 -2.78 -19.99
CA ALA A 168 -14.44 -2.59 -19.45
C ALA A 168 -14.78 -3.64 -18.38
N LEU A 169 -14.31 -4.88 -18.55
CA LEU A 169 -14.44 -5.93 -17.52
C LEU A 169 -13.65 -5.57 -16.28
N LEU A 170 -12.36 -5.26 -16.46
CA LEU A 170 -11.47 -4.97 -15.32
C LEU A 170 -12.01 -3.82 -14.45
N ALA A 171 -12.65 -2.80 -15.08
CA ALA A 171 -13.30 -1.73 -14.35
C ALA A 171 -14.45 -2.20 -13.44
N ARG A 172 -15.11 -3.31 -13.78
CA ARG A 172 -16.14 -3.95 -12.96
C ARG A 172 -15.59 -4.95 -11.95
N SER A 173 -14.35 -5.41 -12.16
CA SER A 173 -13.64 -6.36 -11.31
C SER A 173 -12.77 -5.67 -10.24
N ILE A 174 -12.75 -4.33 -10.21
CA ILE A 174 -12.08 -3.58 -9.15
C ILE A 174 -12.71 -3.98 -7.80
N PRO A 175 -11.91 -4.28 -6.77
CA PRO A 175 -12.45 -4.65 -5.47
C PRO A 175 -13.44 -3.63 -4.94
N GLU A 176 -14.56 -4.09 -4.38
CA GLU A 176 -15.53 -3.21 -3.72
C GLU A 176 -14.85 -2.36 -2.65
N GLY A 177 -15.14 -1.07 -2.65
CA GLY A 177 -14.51 -0.10 -1.75
C GLY A 177 -13.10 0.34 -2.16
N TYR A 178 -12.56 -0.13 -3.30
CA TYR A 178 -11.35 0.45 -3.85
C TYR A 178 -11.61 1.92 -4.25
N GLY A 179 -10.79 2.85 -3.71
CA GLY A 179 -10.98 4.28 -3.96
C GLY A 179 -12.07 4.97 -3.12
N ASN A 180 -12.96 4.22 -2.46
CA ASN A 180 -14.04 4.78 -1.64
C ASN A 180 -13.68 4.92 -0.15
N ARG A 181 -12.48 4.45 0.26
CA ARG A 181 -12.05 4.59 1.64
C ARG A 181 -11.68 6.03 1.93
N MET A 182 -12.20 6.53 3.03
CA MET A 182 -11.89 7.86 3.52
C MET A 182 -10.80 7.79 4.60
N ILE A 183 -9.88 8.76 4.56
CA ILE A 183 -8.79 8.86 5.53
C ILE A 183 -9.35 9.26 6.90
N THR A 184 -10.27 10.23 6.90
CA THR A 184 -10.91 10.75 8.11
C THR A 184 -12.17 9.96 8.52
N GLY A 185 -12.59 8.96 7.73
CA GLY A 185 -13.81 8.20 8.02
C GLY A 185 -15.00 9.11 8.31
N ASP A 186 -15.72 8.82 9.39
CA ASP A 186 -16.90 9.56 9.84
C ASP A 186 -16.58 10.62 10.92
N LEU A 187 -15.30 10.98 11.12
CA LEU A 187 -14.90 11.97 12.14
C LEU A 187 -15.37 13.39 11.82
N VAL A 188 -15.58 13.70 10.55
CA VAL A 188 -15.96 15.03 10.08
C VAL A 188 -16.94 14.99 8.93
N ASP A 189 -17.84 15.96 8.90
CA ASP A 189 -18.86 16.19 7.89
C ASP A 189 -18.66 17.51 7.15
N THR A 190 -19.47 17.75 6.12
CA THR A 190 -19.47 19.01 5.35
C THR A 190 -19.70 20.21 6.28
N GLY A 191 -18.82 21.20 6.16
CA GLY A 191 -18.89 22.44 6.93
C GLY A 191 -18.17 22.40 8.27
N ASP A 192 -17.70 21.24 8.73
CA ASP A 192 -16.93 21.15 9.96
C ASP A 192 -15.59 21.88 9.86
N LEU A 193 -15.21 22.54 10.96
CA LEU A 193 -13.90 23.18 11.08
C LEU A 193 -12.85 22.17 11.55
N VAL A 194 -11.80 22.01 10.74
CA VAL A 194 -10.68 21.12 11.02
C VAL A 194 -9.38 21.91 11.10
N LEU A 195 -8.61 21.69 12.17
CA LEU A 195 -7.30 22.30 12.35
C LEU A 195 -6.19 21.26 12.12
N LEU A 196 -5.33 21.51 11.15
CA LEU A 196 -4.14 20.71 10.88
C LEU A 196 -2.93 21.35 11.55
N VAL A 197 -2.31 20.66 12.51
CA VAL A 197 -1.07 21.10 13.17
C VAL A 197 0.09 20.31 12.62
N MET A 198 0.86 20.94 11.73
CA MET A 198 1.90 20.28 10.94
C MET A 198 3.28 20.87 11.26
N PRO A 199 4.09 20.22 12.10
CA PRO A 199 5.47 20.64 12.30
C PRO A 199 6.20 20.61 10.94
N GLN A 200 7.15 21.52 10.77
CA GLN A 200 7.98 21.52 9.57
C GLN A 200 8.87 20.28 9.57
N ASP A 201 8.58 19.36 8.67
CA ASP A 201 9.38 18.15 8.49
C ASP A 201 10.64 18.49 7.67
N ILE A 202 11.80 18.38 8.31
CA ILE A 202 13.11 18.59 7.67
C ILE A 202 13.35 17.58 6.53
N GLN A 203 12.66 16.42 6.54
CA GLN A 203 12.73 15.41 5.49
C GLN A 203 11.90 15.75 4.26
N ALA A 204 10.90 16.61 4.39
CA ALA A 204 10.13 17.05 3.25
C ALA A 204 11.01 17.92 2.34
N PRO A 205 11.03 17.72 1.02
CA PRO A 205 11.68 18.64 0.11
C PRO A 205 11.16 20.06 0.34
N LYS A 206 12.04 21.05 0.35
CA LYS A 206 11.68 22.47 0.57
C LYS A 206 10.47 22.86 -0.30
N GLY A 207 9.44 23.43 0.33
CA GLY A 207 8.20 23.82 -0.32
C GLY A 207 7.19 22.70 -0.55
N ARG A 208 7.33 21.53 0.10
CA ARG A 208 6.37 20.42 -0.01
C ARG A 208 5.90 19.95 1.36
N LEU A 209 4.65 19.52 1.41
CA LEU A 209 4.10 18.75 2.52
C LEU A 209 4.42 17.27 2.30
N ILE A 210 4.46 16.48 3.38
CA ILE A 210 4.56 15.02 3.28
C ILE A 210 3.24 14.42 2.78
N LEU A 211 3.33 13.25 2.17
CA LEU A 211 2.19 12.63 1.49
C LEU A 211 0.93 12.47 2.36
N PRO A 212 0.99 12.03 3.63
CA PRO A 212 -0.19 11.96 4.49
C PRO A 212 -0.88 13.31 4.69
N GLN A 213 -0.12 14.39 4.87
CA GLN A 213 -0.66 15.74 5.05
C GLN A 213 -1.41 16.20 3.80
N VAL A 214 -0.81 16.05 2.61
CA VAL A 214 -1.43 16.41 1.32
C VAL A 214 -2.72 15.63 1.08
N GLN A 215 -2.72 14.33 1.30
CA GLN A 215 -3.88 13.48 1.04
C GLN A 215 -5.02 13.77 2.02
N THR A 216 -4.73 13.98 3.30
CA THR A 216 -5.74 14.34 4.29
C THR A 216 -6.34 15.71 4.00
N LEU A 217 -5.50 16.71 3.70
CA LEU A 217 -5.98 18.04 3.30
C LEU A 217 -6.90 17.96 2.06
N ARG A 218 -6.49 17.20 1.05
CA ARG A 218 -7.30 17.02 -0.17
C ARG A 218 -8.65 16.39 0.14
N GLU A 219 -8.70 15.32 0.93
CA GLU A 219 -9.95 14.67 1.32
C GLU A 219 -10.88 15.61 2.11
N LEU A 220 -10.34 16.40 3.04
CA LEU A 220 -11.12 17.38 3.80
C LEU A 220 -11.75 18.44 2.88
N LEU A 221 -11.02 18.88 1.85
CA LEU A 221 -11.57 19.81 0.85
C LEU A 221 -12.65 19.14 -0.01
N ASP A 222 -12.48 17.87 -0.40
CA ASP A 222 -13.48 17.10 -1.12
C ASP A 222 -14.75 16.90 -0.29
N LYS A 223 -14.64 16.74 1.05
CA LYS A 223 -15.73 16.73 2.02
C LYS A 223 -16.35 18.12 2.28
N LYS A 224 -15.77 19.18 1.70
CA LYS A 224 -16.19 20.58 1.94
C LYS A 224 -16.07 21.01 3.40
N CYS A 225 -15.06 20.53 4.11
CA CYS A 225 -14.70 21.02 5.43
C CYS A 225 -14.03 22.39 5.34
N LEU A 226 -14.12 23.17 6.43
CA LEU A 226 -13.33 24.38 6.63
C LEU A 226 -11.98 23.97 7.23
N VAL A 227 -10.87 24.20 6.53
CA VAL A 227 -9.56 23.71 6.96
C VAL A 227 -8.63 24.88 7.26
N MET A 228 -8.12 24.92 8.48
CA MET A 228 -6.98 25.75 8.85
C MET A 228 -5.74 24.90 9.02
N SER A 229 -4.60 25.34 8.53
CA SER A 229 -3.31 24.66 8.64
C SER A 229 -2.28 25.56 9.29
N VAL A 230 -1.61 25.07 10.31
CA VAL A 230 -0.60 25.83 11.06
C VAL A 230 0.60 24.98 11.44
N THR A 231 1.72 25.62 11.71
CA THR A 231 2.88 24.98 12.34
C THR A 231 2.67 24.86 13.85
N THR A 232 3.47 24.06 14.52
CA THR A 232 3.33 23.80 15.97
C THR A 232 3.45 25.06 16.81
N ASP A 233 4.34 25.98 16.44
CA ASP A 233 4.56 27.26 17.13
C ASP A 233 3.38 28.25 16.96
N GLN A 234 2.59 28.10 15.91
CA GLN A 234 1.40 28.93 15.65
C GLN A 234 0.10 28.30 16.19
N TYR A 235 0.17 27.13 16.81
CA TYR A 235 -1.02 26.38 17.22
C TYR A 235 -1.93 27.15 18.20
N LEU A 236 -1.36 27.69 19.28
CA LEU A 236 -2.14 28.44 20.28
C LEU A 236 -2.73 29.72 19.69
N SER A 237 -1.94 30.46 18.93
CA SER A 237 -2.43 31.67 18.25
C SER A 237 -3.55 31.35 17.24
N ALA A 238 -3.49 30.21 16.58
CA ALA A 238 -4.58 29.78 15.71
C ALA A 238 -5.88 29.52 16.48
N LEU A 239 -5.81 28.86 17.64
CA LEU A 239 -6.99 28.65 18.50
C LEU A 239 -7.61 29.93 19.00
N GLU A 240 -6.79 30.93 19.38
CA GLU A 240 -7.25 32.25 19.83
C GLU A 240 -7.96 33.04 18.72
N ASN A 241 -7.58 32.84 17.46
CA ASN A 241 -8.17 33.52 16.31
C ASN A 241 -9.41 32.84 15.73
N LEU A 242 -9.79 31.66 16.22
CA LEU A 242 -11.00 30.97 15.80
C LEU A 242 -12.23 31.41 16.59
N ALA A 243 -13.29 31.74 15.87
CA ALA A 243 -14.58 32.10 16.50
C ALA A 243 -15.26 30.94 17.24
N VAL A 244 -14.97 29.72 16.81
CA VAL A 244 -15.47 28.45 17.37
C VAL A 244 -14.34 27.45 17.46
N PRO A 245 -14.35 26.56 18.45
CA PRO A 245 -13.33 25.48 18.52
C PRO A 245 -13.45 24.56 17.32
N PRO A 246 -12.32 24.03 16.79
CA PRO A 246 -12.36 23.06 15.70
C PRO A 246 -13.02 21.76 16.17
N LYS A 247 -13.83 21.14 15.32
CA LYS A 247 -14.42 19.82 15.61
C LYS A 247 -13.33 18.77 15.73
N LEU A 248 -12.35 18.79 14.81
CA LEU A 248 -11.24 17.85 14.78
C LEU A 248 -9.91 18.58 14.64
N ILE A 249 -8.94 18.16 15.44
CA ILE A 249 -7.53 18.57 15.31
C ILE A 249 -6.75 17.34 14.83
N ILE A 250 -6.00 17.50 13.74
CA ILE A 250 -5.14 16.44 13.17
C ILE A 250 -3.69 16.92 13.24
N THR A 251 -2.83 16.12 13.83
CA THR A 251 -1.42 16.50 14.02
C THR A 251 -0.45 15.36 13.68
N ASP A 252 0.83 15.66 13.62
CA ASP A 252 1.86 14.65 13.58
C ASP A 252 2.06 14.00 14.95
N SER A 253 2.29 12.71 14.99
CA SER A 253 2.43 11.95 16.24
C SER A 253 3.59 12.46 17.12
N GLN A 254 4.59 13.12 16.54
CA GLN A 254 5.72 13.67 17.30
C GLN A 254 5.36 14.85 18.22
N VAL A 255 4.28 15.57 17.95
CA VAL A 255 3.79 16.71 18.77
C VAL A 255 2.45 16.42 19.43
N PHE A 256 2.04 15.16 19.47
CA PHE A 256 0.73 14.72 19.92
C PHE A 256 0.42 15.13 21.36
N SER A 257 1.35 14.92 22.31
CA SER A 257 1.18 15.30 23.71
C SER A 257 0.98 16.81 23.87
N TYR A 258 1.79 17.63 23.19
CA TYR A 258 1.67 19.09 23.25
C TYR A 258 0.29 19.57 22.75
N VAL A 259 -0.19 19.02 21.65
CA VAL A 259 -1.51 19.38 21.10
C VAL A 259 -2.62 18.88 22.02
N TYR A 260 -2.49 17.69 22.61
CA TYR A 260 -3.46 17.11 23.54
C TYR A 260 -3.63 17.98 24.80
N GLU A 261 -2.52 18.42 25.40
CA GLU A 261 -2.52 19.24 26.61
C GLU A 261 -3.18 20.62 26.42
N ASN A 262 -3.14 21.15 25.20
CA ASN A 262 -3.57 22.52 24.89
C ASN A 262 -4.84 22.60 24.02
N LYS A 263 -5.46 21.46 23.67
CA LYS A 263 -6.66 21.47 22.84
C LYS A 263 -7.92 21.92 23.62
N PRO A 264 -8.89 22.56 22.96
CA PRO A 264 -10.22 22.74 23.52
C PRO A 264 -10.84 21.41 23.93
N LYS A 265 -11.60 21.39 25.02
CA LYS A 265 -12.23 20.16 25.55
C LYS A 265 -13.18 19.52 24.53
N GLU A 266 -13.89 20.34 23.79
CA GLU A 266 -14.89 19.96 22.79
C GLU A 266 -14.26 19.39 21.52
N SER A 267 -13.00 19.73 21.25
CA SER A 267 -12.31 19.28 20.04
C SER A 267 -11.86 17.83 20.14
N MET A 268 -12.15 17.03 19.13
CA MET A 268 -11.53 15.73 18.94
C MET A 268 -10.07 15.88 18.51
N LEU A 269 -9.24 14.90 18.83
CA LEU A 269 -7.83 14.86 18.43
C LEU A 269 -7.46 13.54 17.80
N THR A 270 -6.78 13.58 16.67
CA THR A 270 -6.17 12.40 16.03
C THR A 270 -4.82 12.78 15.41
N SER A 271 -4.13 11.80 14.82
CA SER A 271 -2.89 12.07 14.07
C SER A 271 -2.94 11.49 12.67
N PHE A 272 -2.13 12.07 11.76
CA PHE A 272 -1.98 11.54 10.40
C PHE A 272 -1.61 10.05 10.41
N SER A 273 -0.75 9.63 11.32
CA SER A 273 -0.32 8.22 11.44
C SER A 273 -1.45 7.29 11.90
N VAL A 274 -2.35 7.75 12.79
CA VAL A 274 -3.55 6.99 13.21
C VAL A 274 -4.55 6.90 12.07
N LEU A 275 -4.83 8.00 11.38
CA LEU A 275 -5.70 8.02 10.21
C LEU A 275 -5.21 7.06 9.13
N PHE A 276 -3.90 7.06 8.85
CA PHE A 276 -3.30 6.14 7.87
C PHE A 276 -3.23 4.69 8.34
N ALA A 277 -3.22 4.43 9.65
CA ALA A 277 -3.38 3.08 10.19
C ALA A 277 -4.74 2.47 9.81
N ALA A 278 -5.81 3.27 9.87
CA ALA A 278 -7.13 2.86 9.41
C ALA A 278 -7.24 2.79 7.88
N TYR A 279 -6.77 3.83 7.21
CA TYR A 279 -6.87 3.96 5.75
C TYR A 279 -6.16 2.84 5.00
N LYS A 280 -4.95 2.48 5.42
CA LYS A 280 -4.11 1.47 4.75
C LYS A 280 -3.97 0.14 5.47
N GLY A 281 -4.24 0.08 6.76
CA GLY A 281 -4.06 -1.10 7.60
C GLY A 281 -5.36 -1.67 8.16
N ASP A 282 -5.21 -2.29 9.32
CA ASP A 282 -6.27 -2.84 10.16
C ASP A 282 -6.14 -2.18 11.55
N LEU A 283 -6.93 -1.11 11.76
CA LEU A 283 -6.83 -0.30 12.98
C LEU A 283 -7.14 -1.09 14.25
N PRO A 284 -8.21 -1.91 14.31
CA PRO A 284 -8.46 -2.78 15.47
C PRO A 284 -7.28 -3.69 15.80
N TYR A 285 -6.65 -4.30 14.79
CA TYR A 285 -5.50 -5.16 14.98
C TYR A 285 -4.28 -4.40 15.52
N TYR A 286 -4.04 -3.19 15.03
CA TYR A 286 -2.96 -2.34 15.53
C TYR A 286 -3.17 -1.86 16.96
N ILE A 287 -4.42 -1.56 17.35
CA ILE A 287 -4.76 -1.17 18.73
C ILE A 287 -4.56 -2.37 19.66
N GLU A 288 -5.03 -3.54 19.27
CA GLU A 288 -4.82 -4.77 20.06
C GLU A 288 -3.32 -5.11 20.18
N GLY A 289 -2.58 -5.01 19.06
CA GLY A 289 -1.13 -5.21 19.04
C GLY A 289 -0.37 -4.24 19.93
N ALA A 290 -0.87 -3.02 20.14
CA ALA A 290 -0.22 -2.06 21.03
C ALA A 290 -0.22 -2.49 22.50
N LYS A 291 -1.17 -3.33 22.92
CA LYS A 291 -1.18 -3.89 24.30
C LYS A 291 0.04 -4.75 24.60
N ALA A 292 0.67 -5.35 23.58
CA ALA A 292 1.90 -6.08 23.73
C ALA A 292 3.06 -5.19 24.22
N ILE A 293 2.98 -3.87 24.04
CA ILE A 293 3.96 -2.92 24.58
C ILE A 293 4.07 -3.08 26.11
N ASP A 294 2.95 -3.30 26.81
CA ASP A 294 2.94 -3.38 28.27
C ASP A 294 3.57 -4.68 28.81
N THR A 295 3.78 -5.67 27.96
CA THR A 295 4.43 -6.95 28.32
C THR A 295 5.92 -7.00 27.97
N LEU A 296 6.45 -5.97 27.29
CA LEU A 296 7.86 -5.89 26.92
C LEU A 296 8.74 -5.77 28.17
N ASN A 297 9.97 -6.25 28.04
CA ASN A 297 11.02 -6.17 29.06
C ASN A 297 12.40 -6.00 28.40
N GLU A 298 13.47 -5.95 29.19
CA GLU A 298 14.82 -5.71 28.66
C GLU A 298 15.37 -6.82 27.73
N ASN A 299 14.75 -8.01 27.72
CA ASN A 299 15.15 -9.13 26.86
C ASN A 299 14.23 -9.28 25.63
N SER A 300 13.26 -8.40 25.47
CA SER A 300 12.33 -8.46 24.34
C SER A 300 12.98 -7.98 23.05
N HIS A 301 12.47 -8.47 21.93
CA HIS A 301 12.90 -8.12 20.57
C HIS A 301 11.79 -7.39 19.82
N VAL A 302 12.03 -6.15 19.45
CA VAL A 302 11.06 -5.30 18.72
C VAL A 302 11.56 -5.08 17.29
N LEU A 303 10.69 -5.31 16.32
CA LEU A 303 10.97 -4.98 14.93
C LEU A 303 10.30 -3.66 14.55
N ILE A 304 11.07 -2.68 14.10
CA ILE A 304 10.56 -1.48 13.44
C ILE A 304 10.60 -1.69 11.94
N ALA A 305 9.43 -1.63 11.28
CA ALA A 305 9.26 -1.89 9.86
C ALA A 305 8.89 -0.59 9.12
N GLU A 306 9.85 -0.03 8.40
CA GLU A 306 9.65 1.16 7.58
C GLU A 306 9.25 0.82 6.14
N CYS A 307 8.58 1.76 5.47
CA CYS A 307 8.24 1.66 4.05
C CYS A 307 9.22 2.40 3.15
N CYS A 308 10.01 3.29 3.72
CA CYS A 308 10.96 4.14 3.04
C CYS A 308 12.38 3.61 3.21
N THR A 309 13.24 3.92 2.24
CA THR A 309 14.67 3.60 2.27
C THR A 309 15.54 4.87 2.35
N HIS A 310 14.97 5.97 2.84
CA HIS A 310 15.68 7.24 2.94
C HIS A 310 16.72 7.23 4.08
N ALA A 311 17.74 8.08 3.96
CA ALA A 311 18.76 8.22 4.98
C ALA A 311 18.17 8.77 6.29
N PRO A 312 18.52 8.21 7.46
CA PRO A 312 17.99 8.66 8.75
C PRO A 312 18.48 10.07 9.08
N LEU A 313 17.56 10.89 9.60
CA LEU A 313 17.89 12.18 10.20
C LEU A 313 18.05 12.05 11.72
N LYS A 314 18.63 13.09 12.35
CA LYS A 314 18.92 13.10 13.80
C LYS A 314 17.66 12.94 14.70
N GLU A 315 16.45 13.20 14.17
CA GLU A 315 15.17 13.14 14.88
C GLU A 315 14.15 12.20 14.21
N ASP A 316 14.63 11.18 13.54
CA ASP A 316 13.75 10.20 12.88
C ASP A 316 12.85 9.47 13.91
N ILE A 317 11.54 9.42 13.61
CA ILE A 317 10.54 8.83 14.51
C ILE A 317 10.81 7.36 14.75
N GLY A 318 11.04 6.59 13.69
CA GLY A 318 11.23 5.14 13.76
C GLY A 318 12.61 4.75 14.25
N ARG A 319 13.64 5.48 13.84
CA ARG A 319 15.03 5.10 14.12
C ARG A 319 15.58 5.68 15.41
N VAL A 320 14.98 6.77 15.90
CA VAL A 320 15.49 7.46 17.09
C VAL A 320 14.43 7.60 18.17
N LYS A 321 13.27 8.18 17.87
CA LYS A 321 12.28 8.56 18.88
C LYS A 321 11.62 7.34 19.52
N ILE A 322 11.05 6.45 18.73
CA ILE A 322 10.38 5.24 19.26
C ILE A 322 11.37 4.34 20.01
N PRO A 323 12.57 3.98 19.47
CA PRO A 323 13.56 3.22 20.23
C PRO A 323 13.93 3.87 21.56
N ARG A 324 14.14 5.20 21.59
CA ARG A 324 14.44 5.93 22.84
C ARG A 324 13.30 5.84 23.85
N MET A 325 12.04 5.98 23.41
CA MET A 325 10.87 5.86 24.29
C MET A 325 10.75 4.45 24.87
N LEU A 326 10.94 3.43 24.04
CA LEU A 326 10.90 2.02 24.46
C LEU A 326 12.03 1.71 25.45
N LYS A 327 13.28 2.05 25.11
CA LYS A 327 14.44 1.81 25.99
C LYS A 327 14.33 2.55 27.30
N LYS A 328 13.82 3.78 27.32
CA LYS A 328 13.55 4.54 28.55
C LYS A 328 12.56 3.83 29.48
N ARG A 329 11.58 3.10 28.91
CA ARG A 329 10.53 2.41 29.69
C ARG A 329 10.95 1.00 30.12
N PHE A 330 11.65 0.25 29.26
CA PHE A 330 11.91 -1.18 29.44
C PHE A 330 13.39 -1.55 29.68
N GLY A 331 14.30 -0.58 29.53
CA GLY A 331 15.74 -0.78 29.73
C GLY A 331 16.57 -0.68 28.45
N GLU A 332 17.85 -0.33 28.61
CA GLU A 332 18.78 -0.10 27.49
C GLU A 332 19.12 -1.39 26.70
N LYS A 333 18.94 -2.56 27.32
CA LYS A 333 19.23 -3.86 26.69
C LYS A 333 18.14 -4.30 25.70
N LEU A 334 16.96 -3.66 25.72
CA LEU A 334 15.88 -3.96 24.76
C LEU A 334 16.43 -3.94 23.35
N ASP A 335 16.28 -5.05 22.63
CA ASP A 335 16.69 -5.15 21.23
C ASP A 335 15.65 -4.53 20.30
N VAL A 336 16.07 -3.57 19.50
CA VAL A 336 15.22 -2.91 18.51
C VAL A 336 15.89 -3.02 17.15
N SER A 337 15.40 -3.96 16.36
CA SER A 337 15.82 -4.17 14.97
C SER A 337 15.02 -3.29 14.01
N LEU A 338 15.62 -2.91 12.88
CA LEU A 338 14.99 -2.04 11.89
C LEU A 338 15.12 -2.64 10.49
N VAL A 339 14.01 -2.63 9.74
CA VAL A 339 13.98 -2.99 8.32
C VAL A 339 13.31 -1.90 7.50
N GLY A 340 13.76 -1.73 6.26
CA GLY A 340 13.24 -0.69 5.34
C GLY A 340 12.73 -1.26 4.03
N GLY A 341 11.87 -0.51 3.36
CA GLY A 341 11.37 -0.89 2.04
C GLY A 341 10.66 -2.24 2.04
N THR A 342 11.10 -3.15 1.21
CA THR A 342 10.52 -4.50 1.04
C THR A 342 11.20 -5.58 1.87
N ASP A 343 12.21 -5.24 2.67
CA ASP A 343 13.02 -6.19 3.44
C ASP A 343 12.30 -6.67 4.73
N PHE A 344 11.02 -7.01 4.58
CA PHE A 344 10.21 -7.52 5.69
C PHE A 344 10.47 -9.01 5.88
N PRO A 345 10.98 -9.46 7.06
CA PRO A 345 11.43 -10.83 7.27
C PRO A 345 10.35 -11.88 7.02
N ASP A 346 10.76 -13.08 6.58
CA ASP A 346 9.84 -14.21 6.43
C ASP A 346 9.48 -14.85 7.75
N ASP A 347 10.45 -15.02 8.63
CA ASP A 347 10.25 -15.47 9.99
C ASP A 347 10.14 -14.28 10.94
N LEU A 348 8.95 -14.10 11.49
CA LEU A 348 8.62 -13.05 12.45
C LEU A 348 8.60 -13.56 13.89
N THR A 349 8.65 -14.87 14.12
CA THR A 349 8.43 -15.51 15.44
C THR A 349 9.46 -15.13 16.50
N LYS A 350 10.60 -14.58 16.09
CA LYS A 350 11.65 -14.08 16.97
C LYS A 350 11.37 -12.68 17.57
N TYR A 351 10.29 -12.02 17.12
CA TYR A 351 9.93 -10.69 17.61
C TYR A 351 8.72 -10.74 18.52
N ASP A 352 8.78 -10.03 19.63
CA ASP A 352 7.67 -9.86 20.58
C ASP A 352 6.68 -8.81 20.12
N LEU A 353 7.13 -7.86 19.28
CA LEU A 353 6.30 -6.80 18.74
C LEU A 353 6.86 -6.28 17.41
N ILE A 354 5.96 -6.00 16.46
CA ILE A 354 6.28 -5.29 15.22
C ILE A 354 5.64 -3.91 15.25
N ILE A 355 6.44 -2.88 14.98
CA ILE A 355 5.96 -1.49 14.90
C ILE A 355 6.15 -0.99 13.47
N GLN A 356 5.06 -0.84 12.73
CA GLN A 356 5.09 -0.37 11.34
C GLN A 356 4.94 1.14 11.24
N CYS A 357 5.63 1.77 10.30
CA CYS A 357 5.41 3.18 9.97
C CYS A 357 4.04 3.43 9.32
N GLY A 358 3.68 4.69 9.04
CA GLY A 358 2.40 5.07 8.39
C GLY A 358 2.20 4.55 6.96
N ALA A 359 3.16 3.84 6.40
CA ALA A 359 3.10 3.15 5.11
C ALA A 359 2.66 4.04 3.92
N CYS A 360 3.02 5.32 3.93
CA CYS A 360 2.61 6.29 2.91
C CYS A 360 3.07 5.92 1.48
N MET A 361 4.19 5.22 1.34
CA MET A 361 4.76 4.81 0.05
C MET A 361 4.25 3.45 -0.46
N PHE A 362 3.54 2.69 0.37
CA PHE A 362 2.98 1.40 -0.01
C PHE A 362 1.49 1.48 -0.32
N ASN A 363 1.02 0.67 -1.26
CA ASN A 363 -0.41 0.46 -1.43
C ASN A 363 -0.98 -0.37 -0.26
N ARG A 364 -2.30 -0.30 -0.08
CA ARG A 364 -2.97 -1.02 0.99
C ARG A 364 -2.76 -2.55 0.91
N LYS A 365 -2.73 -3.11 -0.30
CA LYS A 365 -2.56 -4.55 -0.49
C LYS A 365 -1.29 -5.07 0.16
N TYR A 366 -0.18 -4.37 -0.02
CA TYR A 366 1.09 -4.76 0.58
C TYR A 366 1.13 -4.54 2.10
N VAL A 367 0.46 -3.49 2.60
CA VAL A 367 0.32 -3.28 4.06
C VAL A 367 -0.46 -4.44 4.68
N MET A 368 -1.59 -4.82 4.09
CA MET A 368 -2.40 -5.95 4.55
C MET A 368 -1.64 -7.28 4.48
N TYR A 369 -0.82 -7.48 3.43
CA TYR A 369 0.05 -8.64 3.35
C TYR A 369 0.99 -8.75 4.57
N ARG A 370 1.62 -7.64 5.01
CA ARG A 370 2.46 -7.62 6.21
C ARG A 370 1.67 -7.94 7.48
N ILE A 371 0.47 -7.36 7.61
CA ILE A 371 -0.44 -7.62 8.73
C ILE A 371 -0.82 -9.09 8.78
N ASP A 372 -1.25 -9.67 7.65
CA ASP A 372 -1.64 -11.07 7.58
C ASP A 372 -0.47 -12.01 7.88
N LYS A 373 0.75 -11.64 7.45
CA LYS A 373 1.96 -12.39 7.76
C LYS A 373 2.28 -12.40 9.26
N ALA A 374 2.14 -11.25 9.93
CA ALA A 374 2.30 -11.13 11.38
C ALA A 374 1.21 -11.91 12.14
N ARG A 375 -0.05 -11.76 11.69
CA ARG A 375 -1.21 -12.46 12.27
C ARG A 375 -1.09 -13.98 12.17
N ASN A 376 -0.68 -14.50 11.00
CA ASN A 376 -0.51 -15.94 10.77
C ASN A 376 0.63 -16.56 11.60
N GLN A 377 1.59 -15.75 12.04
CA GLN A 377 2.68 -16.15 12.91
C GLN A 377 2.44 -15.78 14.40
N TYR A 378 1.26 -15.26 14.71
CA TYR A 378 0.86 -14.86 16.08
C TYR A 378 1.77 -13.79 16.69
N VAL A 379 2.40 -12.94 15.88
CA VAL A 379 3.25 -11.84 16.33
C VAL A 379 2.44 -10.56 16.39
N PRO A 380 2.33 -9.89 17.55
CA PRO A 380 1.63 -8.63 17.68
C PRO A 380 2.21 -7.56 16.75
N MET A 381 1.34 -6.76 16.13
CA MET A 381 1.78 -5.68 15.26
C MET A 381 0.96 -4.41 15.53
N THR A 382 1.66 -3.29 15.61
CA THR A 382 1.07 -1.95 15.77
C THR A 382 1.71 -0.96 14.79
N ASN A 383 1.35 0.33 14.87
CA ASN A 383 1.97 1.37 14.06
C ASN A 383 2.54 2.52 14.88
N TYR A 384 3.32 3.41 14.24
CA TYR A 384 3.99 4.55 14.90
C TYR A 384 3.03 5.41 15.71
N GLY A 385 1.89 5.81 15.12
CA GLY A 385 0.94 6.70 15.79
C GLY A 385 0.30 6.07 17.01
N ILE A 386 -0.13 4.82 16.89
CA ILE A 386 -0.71 4.05 17.98
C ILE A 386 0.34 3.77 19.07
N THR A 387 1.58 3.42 18.68
CA THR A 387 2.70 3.22 19.63
C THR A 387 2.96 4.48 20.46
N ILE A 388 3.07 5.63 19.80
CA ILE A 388 3.34 6.90 20.51
C ILE A 388 2.17 7.27 21.42
N ALA A 389 0.93 7.14 20.94
CA ALA A 389 -0.27 7.41 21.72
C ALA A 389 -0.36 6.49 22.96
N HIS A 390 -0.02 5.21 22.81
CA HIS A 390 0.02 4.24 23.91
C HIS A 390 1.11 4.58 24.94
N LEU A 391 2.34 4.81 24.46
CA LEU A 391 3.48 5.13 25.34
C LEU A 391 3.32 6.46 26.09
N THR A 392 2.53 7.39 25.55
CA THR A 392 2.23 8.68 26.18
C THR A 392 0.93 8.67 27.01
N GLY A 393 0.20 7.53 27.02
CA GLY A 393 -1.02 7.38 27.82
C GLY A 393 -2.26 8.11 27.26
N ILE A 394 -2.23 8.52 25.98
CA ILE A 394 -3.32 9.28 25.36
C ILE A 394 -4.15 8.45 24.36
N LEU A 395 -3.84 7.15 24.18
CA LEU A 395 -4.50 6.34 23.16
C LEU A 395 -6.02 6.28 23.32
N GLU A 396 -6.55 6.23 24.55
CA GLU A 396 -7.98 6.19 24.83
C GLU A 396 -8.70 7.52 24.51
N HIS A 397 -7.94 8.61 24.32
CA HIS A 397 -8.46 9.94 24.00
C HIS A 397 -8.29 10.30 22.52
N VAL A 398 -7.77 9.35 21.71
CA VAL A 398 -7.57 9.57 20.28
C VAL A 398 -8.87 9.27 19.54
N ALA A 399 -9.32 10.21 18.70
CA ALA A 399 -10.42 9.97 17.79
C ALA A 399 -9.98 9.02 16.67
N LEU A 400 -10.72 7.93 16.53
CA LEU A 400 -10.47 6.86 15.57
C LEU A 400 -11.48 6.96 14.43
N PRO A 401 -11.04 6.91 13.14
CA PRO A 401 -11.93 6.98 11.98
C PRO A 401 -12.71 5.70 11.74
#